data_b4d032784c24452fb962ed331ba7b974
#
_entry.id   b4d032784c24452fb962ed331ba7b974
#
_cell.length_a   1.000
_cell.length_b   1.000
_cell.length_c   1.000
_cell.angle_alpha   90.00
_cell.angle_beta   90.00
_cell.angle_gamma   90.00
#
_symmetry.space_group_name_H-M   'P 1'
#
loop_
_entity.id
_entity.type
_entity.pdbx_description
1 polymer ?
#
loop_
_entity_poly.entity_id
_entity_poly.type
_entity_poly.pdbx_seq_one_letter_code
_entity_poly.pdbx_strand_id
1 'polypeptide(L)'
;SKLTLALVEAKLKEHRIKAFTLTVKEGQREQVGPFDLEFVAVNHSIPDGLAVAIRTKAGLVLHTGDFKMDQFPLDGRVTDLRAFARLGEEGVDLFLVDSTNAEVPGFMISEGELAPAIDTAFRNTKGRVIVSSFASHVHRIQQVLDTAHRHGRKVAFVGRSMVRNMGIARELGYLTIPDGLVVKDLKALDRLRPDQQCIIATGSQGEPMAALARMANRDHPVSI
;
A
#
# COMPACT_ATOMS: atom_id res chain seq x y z
N SER A 1 1.87 -13.34 -0.47
CA SER A 1 0.64 -13.11 0.32
C SER A 1 -0.59 -12.93 -0.58
N LYS A 2 -1.76 -12.88 0.00
CA LYS A 2 -3.02 -12.85 -0.75
C LYS A 2 -3.18 -11.55 -1.57
N LEU A 3 -2.94 -10.40 -0.96
CA LEU A 3 -3.06 -9.11 -1.66
C LEU A 3 -1.96 -8.94 -2.70
N THR A 4 -0.71 -9.21 -2.32
CA THR A 4 0.43 -9.11 -3.25
C THR A 4 0.21 -10.01 -4.47
N LEU A 5 -0.25 -11.25 -4.26
CA LEU A 5 -0.50 -12.17 -5.37
C LEU A 5 -1.60 -11.64 -6.30
N ALA A 6 -2.71 -11.13 -5.77
CA ALA A 6 -3.78 -10.57 -6.59
C ALA A 6 -3.30 -9.37 -7.44
N LEU A 7 -2.40 -8.53 -6.89
CA LEU A 7 -1.77 -7.44 -7.66
C LEU A 7 -0.82 -7.98 -8.74
N VAL A 8 -0.04 -9.02 -8.42
CA VAL A 8 0.85 -9.69 -9.39
C VAL A 8 0.03 -10.35 -10.50
N GLU A 9 -1.02 -11.08 -10.18
CA GLU A 9 -1.91 -11.72 -11.16
C GLU A 9 -2.55 -10.71 -12.11
N ALA A 10 -2.95 -9.54 -11.61
CA ALA A 10 -3.44 -8.45 -12.45
C ALA A 10 -2.37 -7.99 -13.46
N LYS A 11 -1.09 -7.94 -13.05
CA LYS A 11 0.03 -7.62 -13.94
C LYS A 11 0.34 -8.75 -14.91
N LEU A 12 0.38 -9.99 -14.47
CA LEU A 12 0.57 -11.16 -15.32
C LEU A 12 -0.48 -11.20 -16.45
N LYS A 13 -1.75 -10.93 -16.08
CA LYS A 13 -2.85 -10.85 -17.06
C LYS A 13 -2.67 -9.71 -18.05
N GLU A 14 -2.26 -8.51 -17.59
CA GLU A 14 -1.96 -7.36 -18.45
C GLU A 14 -0.90 -7.70 -19.50
N HIS A 15 0.14 -8.43 -19.10
CA HIS A 15 1.24 -8.86 -19.98
C HIS A 15 0.99 -10.22 -20.67
N ARG A 16 -0.19 -10.84 -20.50
CA ARG A 16 -0.54 -12.15 -21.07
C ARG A 16 0.42 -13.28 -20.67
N ILE A 17 0.99 -13.18 -19.47
CA ILE A 17 1.88 -14.19 -18.91
C ILE A 17 1.05 -15.20 -18.14
N LYS A 18 1.22 -16.50 -18.46
CA LYS A 18 0.69 -17.61 -17.68
C LYS A 18 1.78 -18.10 -16.74
N ALA A 19 1.53 -18.05 -15.44
CA ALA A 19 2.45 -18.54 -14.42
C ALA A 19 1.69 -19.42 -13.42
N PHE A 20 2.39 -20.41 -12.88
CA PHE A 20 1.90 -21.09 -11.68
C PHE A 20 2.07 -20.13 -10.50
N THR A 21 1.00 -19.95 -9.71
CA THR A 21 0.99 -19.05 -8.57
C THR A 21 0.57 -19.80 -7.31
N LEU A 22 1.17 -19.44 -6.18
CA LEU A 22 0.86 -19.99 -4.87
C LEU A 22 0.66 -18.88 -3.86
N THR A 23 -0.49 -18.87 -3.18
CA THR A 23 -0.71 -17.97 -2.06
C THR A 23 -0.07 -18.54 -0.81
N VAL A 24 0.80 -17.75 -0.19
CA VAL A 24 1.47 -18.10 1.07
C VAL A 24 1.07 -17.17 2.21
N LYS A 25 1.26 -17.62 3.44
CA LYS A 25 0.95 -16.88 4.67
C LYS A 25 2.20 -16.77 5.54
N GLU A 26 2.16 -15.84 6.49
CA GLU A 26 3.17 -15.73 7.54
C GLU A 26 3.31 -17.05 8.31
N GLY A 27 4.53 -17.39 8.68
CA GLY A 27 4.88 -18.64 9.35
C GLY A 27 4.85 -19.88 8.46
N GLN A 28 4.37 -19.78 7.22
CA GLN A 28 4.34 -20.89 6.27
C GLN A 28 5.73 -21.20 5.76
N ARG A 29 5.99 -22.49 5.50
CA ARG A 29 7.19 -22.97 4.78
C ARG A 29 6.77 -23.71 3.52
N GLU A 30 7.49 -23.47 2.44
CA GLU A 30 7.24 -24.07 1.13
C GLU A 30 8.53 -24.52 0.47
N GLN A 31 8.49 -25.72 -0.11
CA GLN A 31 9.58 -26.23 -0.92
C GLN A 31 9.37 -25.89 -2.39
N VAL A 32 10.26 -25.09 -2.96
CA VAL A 32 10.23 -24.74 -4.38
C VAL A 32 11.52 -25.21 -5.05
N GLY A 33 11.49 -26.35 -5.68
CA GLY A 33 12.70 -26.99 -6.22
C GLY A 33 13.73 -27.23 -5.11
N PRO A 34 14.97 -26.71 -5.25
CA PRO A 34 16.01 -26.88 -4.23
C PRO A 34 15.90 -25.89 -3.06
N PHE A 35 14.93 -24.99 -3.07
CA PHE A 35 14.78 -23.90 -2.10
C PHE A 35 13.72 -24.24 -1.05
N ASP A 36 14.09 -24.18 0.24
CA ASP A 36 13.15 -24.22 1.35
C ASP A 36 12.87 -22.77 1.79
N LEU A 37 11.65 -22.33 1.56
CA LEU A 37 11.20 -20.96 1.77
C LEU A 37 10.39 -20.85 3.05
N GLU A 38 10.72 -19.88 3.91
CA GLU A 38 9.93 -19.53 5.08
C GLU A 38 9.50 -18.07 4.99
N PHE A 39 8.21 -17.81 5.23
CA PHE A 39 7.60 -16.50 5.07
C PHE A 39 7.38 -15.85 6.42
N VAL A 40 8.01 -14.71 6.65
CA VAL A 40 7.98 -13.97 7.92
C VAL A 40 7.18 -12.68 7.77
N ALA A 41 6.27 -12.41 8.70
CA ALA A 41 5.49 -11.17 8.69
C ALA A 41 6.39 -9.94 8.76
N VAL A 42 6.20 -8.99 7.85
CA VAL A 42 6.74 -7.64 7.92
C VAL A 42 5.65 -6.62 7.75
N ASN A 43 5.87 -5.47 8.32
CA ASN A 43 4.98 -4.33 8.28
C ASN A 43 5.45 -3.35 7.21
N HIS A 44 4.55 -2.89 6.36
CA HIS A 44 4.81 -1.87 5.33
C HIS A 44 3.52 -1.14 4.95
N SER A 45 3.58 -0.28 3.95
CA SER A 45 2.43 0.46 3.42
C SER A 45 1.36 -0.43 2.76
N ILE A 46 1.76 -1.59 2.28
CA ILE A 46 0.87 -2.62 1.75
C ILE A 46 0.52 -3.63 2.85
N PRO A 47 -0.77 -3.98 3.05
CA PRO A 47 -1.13 -5.06 3.96
C PRO A 47 -0.50 -6.39 3.58
N ASP A 48 -0.39 -7.28 4.54
CA ASP A 48 0.09 -8.67 4.41
C ASP A 48 1.51 -8.86 3.81
N GLY A 49 2.40 -7.84 3.94
CA GLY A 49 3.80 -7.92 3.51
C GLY A 49 4.56 -9.08 4.16
N LEU A 50 5.47 -9.72 3.42
CA LEU A 50 6.26 -10.86 3.87
C LEU A 50 7.74 -10.68 3.53
N ALA A 51 8.61 -10.93 4.50
CA ALA A 51 9.99 -11.29 4.27
C ALA A 51 10.10 -12.78 3.91
N VAL A 52 11.18 -13.16 3.29
CA VAL A 52 11.43 -14.55 2.89
C VAL A 52 12.81 -14.99 3.35
N ALA A 53 12.86 -16.05 4.14
CA ALA A 53 14.08 -16.79 4.43
C ALA A 53 14.20 -17.95 3.43
N ILE A 54 15.29 -18.00 2.70
CA ILE A 54 15.55 -18.96 1.60
C ILE A 54 16.71 -19.84 2.01
N ARG A 55 16.42 -21.10 2.35
CA ARG A 55 17.46 -22.07 2.70
C ARG A 55 17.83 -22.88 1.49
N THR A 56 19.14 -23.03 1.31
CA THR A 56 19.75 -23.80 0.23
C THR A 56 20.88 -24.67 0.81
N LYS A 57 21.48 -25.53 -0.04
CA LYS A 57 22.69 -26.25 0.34
C LYS A 57 23.91 -25.34 0.56
N ALA A 58 23.88 -24.12 0.03
CA ALA A 58 24.97 -23.14 0.13
C ALA A 58 24.82 -22.21 1.35
N GLY A 59 23.65 -22.21 2.02
CA GLY A 59 23.41 -21.35 3.16
C GLY A 59 22.01 -20.75 3.20
N LEU A 60 21.80 -19.85 4.16
CA LEU A 60 20.56 -19.13 4.42
C LEU A 60 20.62 -17.70 3.90
N VAL A 61 19.74 -17.37 2.98
CA VAL A 61 19.49 -16.00 2.52
C VAL A 61 18.23 -15.46 3.19
N LEU A 62 18.30 -14.28 3.80
CA LEU A 62 17.15 -13.58 4.35
C LEU A 62 16.90 -12.30 3.57
N HIS A 63 15.75 -12.24 2.87
CA HIS A 63 15.29 -11.06 2.12
C HIS A 63 14.09 -10.44 2.83
N THR A 64 14.23 -9.19 3.29
CA THR A 64 13.17 -8.52 4.06
C THR A 64 11.95 -8.13 3.20
N GLY A 65 12.12 -7.93 1.90
CA GLY A 65 11.20 -7.09 1.14
C GLY A 65 11.25 -5.65 1.66
N ASP A 66 10.35 -4.82 1.18
CA ASP A 66 10.15 -3.49 1.76
C ASP A 66 9.48 -3.62 3.12
N PHE A 67 10.03 -2.94 4.13
CA PHE A 67 9.47 -2.98 5.49
C PHE A 67 9.62 -1.66 6.21
N LYS A 68 8.85 -1.47 7.26
CA LYS A 68 9.04 -0.43 8.27
C LYS A 68 8.84 -1.01 9.68
N MET A 69 9.48 -0.40 10.66
CA MET A 69 9.35 -0.81 12.07
C MET A 69 8.24 -0.02 12.75
N ASP A 70 7.00 -0.20 12.28
CA ASP A 70 5.83 0.42 12.89
C ASP A 70 5.29 -0.48 14.01
N GLN A 71 5.26 0.04 15.24
CA GLN A 71 4.77 -0.69 16.42
C GLN A 71 3.27 -0.49 16.66
N PHE A 72 2.65 0.47 15.96
CA PHE A 72 1.22 0.79 16.05
C PHE A 72 0.58 0.83 14.65
N PRO A 73 0.68 -0.28 13.88
CA PRO A 73 0.09 -0.35 12.54
C PRO A 73 -1.43 -0.35 12.62
N LEU A 74 -2.09 0.18 11.58
CA LEU A 74 -3.55 0.31 11.53
C LEU A 74 -4.29 -1.03 11.55
N ASP A 75 -3.69 -2.08 11.02
CA ASP A 75 -4.24 -3.44 10.98
C ASP A 75 -3.82 -4.31 12.17
N GLY A 76 -3.04 -3.76 13.11
CA GLY A 76 -2.53 -4.46 14.28
C GLY A 76 -1.44 -5.50 13.97
N ARG A 77 -1.02 -5.63 12.69
CA ARG A 77 -0.04 -6.63 12.26
C ARG A 77 1.37 -6.05 12.32
N VAL A 78 2.12 -6.43 13.35
CA VAL A 78 3.52 -6.02 13.56
C VAL A 78 4.50 -6.96 12.85
N THR A 79 5.72 -6.48 12.61
CA THR A 79 6.83 -7.32 12.14
C THR A 79 7.15 -8.42 13.15
N ASP A 80 7.27 -9.67 12.70
CA ASP A 80 7.60 -10.82 13.55
C ASP A 80 9.09 -10.84 13.90
N LEU A 81 9.48 -10.02 14.89
CA LEU A 81 10.86 -9.94 15.38
C LEU A 81 11.34 -11.25 16.01
N ARG A 82 10.45 -12.11 16.51
CA ARG A 82 10.81 -13.42 17.05
C ARG A 82 11.33 -14.35 15.96
N ALA A 83 10.68 -14.36 14.80
CA ALA A 83 11.15 -15.12 13.64
C ALA A 83 12.50 -14.58 13.15
N PHE A 84 12.68 -13.26 13.09
CA PHE A 84 13.97 -12.65 12.73
C PHE A 84 15.08 -13.03 13.72
N ALA A 85 14.82 -12.98 15.03
CA ALA A 85 15.80 -13.39 16.07
C ALA A 85 16.19 -14.86 15.90
N ARG A 86 15.21 -15.75 15.70
CA ARG A 86 15.47 -17.19 15.48
C ARG A 86 16.30 -17.42 14.21
N LEU A 87 16.01 -16.72 13.12
CA LEU A 87 16.81 -16.81 11.88
C LEU A 87 18.23 -16.29 12.10
N GLY A 88 18.40 -15.23 12.90
CA GLY A 88 19.73 -14.75 13.31
C GLY A 88 20.51 -15.78 14.12
N GLU A 89 19.86 -16.51 15.02
CA GLU A 89 20.46 -17.62 15.79
C GLU A 89 20.80 -18.83 14.89
N GLU A 90 19.97 -19.11 13.87
CA GLU A 90 20.24 -20.15 12.87
C GLU A 90 21.50 -19.83 12.05
N GLY A 91 21.79 -18.54 11.84
CA GLY A 91 22.91 -18.02 11.07
C GLY A 91 22.52 -17.64 9.63
N VAL A 92 22.53 -16.35 9.34
CA VAL A 92 22.20 -15.81 8.01
C VAL A 92 23.49 -15.55 7.23
N ASP A 93 23.69 -16.26 6.12
CA ASP A 93 24.87 -16.09 5.26
C ASP A 93 24.78 -14.86 4.36
N LEU A 94 23.57 -14.50 3.92
CA LEU A 94 23.31 -13.31 3.11
C LEU A 94 22.04 -12.60 3.58
N PHE A 95 22.19 -11.33 4.00
CA PHE A 95 21.08 -10.49 4.42
C PHE A 95 20.80 -9.41 3.37
N LEU A 96 19.67 -9.53 2.67
CA LEU A 96 19.16 -8.56 1.70
C LEU A 96 18.08 -7.71 2.40
N VAL A 97 18.49 -6.55 2.86
CA VAL A 97 17.65 -5.70 3.72
C VAL A 97 17.26 -4.40 3.00
N ASP A 98 15.98 -4.02 3.13
CA ASP A 98 15.52 -2.68 2.76
C ASP A 98 16.27 -1.64 3.60
N SER A 99 17.00 -0.76 2.92
CA SER A 99 17.79 0.30 3.55
C SER A 99 17.34 1.71 3.13
N THR A 100 16.12 1.82 2.61
CA THR A 100 15.49 3.10 2.29
C THR A 100 15.44 3.97 3.56
N ASN A 101 15.93 5.21 3.47
CA ASN A 101 16.08 6.12 4.61
C ASN A 101 17.03 5.65 5.73
N ALA A 102 17.91 4.69 5.50
CA ALA A 102 18.86 4.23 6.52
C ALA A 102 19.79 5.35 7.03
N GLU A 103 20.03 6.39 6.22
CA GLU A 103 20.85 7.55 6.57
C GLU A 103 20.05 8.69 7.24
N VAL A 104 18.71 8.58 7.31
CA VAL A 104 17.86 9.61 7.91
C VAL A 104 17.81 9.42 9.42
N PRO A 105 18.34 10.35 10.23
CA PRO A 105 18.32 10.22 11.68
C PRO A 105 16.90 10.36 12.23
N GLY A 106 16.62 9.66 13.35
CA GLY A 106 15.35 9.72 14.06
C GLY A 106 14.52 8.46 13.94
N PHE A 107 13.24 8.57 14.28
CA PHE A 107 12.28 7.48 14.24
C PHE A 107 11.18 7.78 13.24
N MET A 108 10.68 6.74 12.58
CA MET A 108 9.52 6.86 11.72
C MET A 108 8.26 7.01 12.57
N ILE A 109 7.43 7.97 12.19
CA ILE A 109 6.08 8.15 12.79
C ILE A 109 5.21 6.95 12.39
N SER A 110 4.45 6.41 13.36
CA SER A 110 3.50 5.35 13.10
C SER A 110 2.41 5.79 12.11
N GLU A 111 1.94 4.87 11.29
CA GLU A 111 0.84 5.13 10.36
C GLU A 111 -0.44 5.60 11.10
N GLY A 112 -0.69 5.04 12.29
CA GLY A 112 -1.83 5.45 13.14
C GLY A 112 -1.77 6.92 13.63
N GLU A 113 -0.57 7.47 13.78
CA GLU A 113 -0.37 8.84 14.26
C GLU A 113 -0.62 9.91 13.19
N LEU A 114 -0.83 9.53 11.94
CA LEU A 114 -1.09 10.48 10.85
C LEU A 114 -2.54 10.94 10.75
N ALA A 115 -3.47 10.23 11.36
CA ALA A 115 -4.89 10.55 11.31
C ALA A 115 -5.23 11.99 11.74
N PRO A 116 -4.65 12.56 12.83
CA PRO A 116 -4.91 13.95 13.22
C PRO A 116 -4.41 14.98 12.18
N ALA A 117 -3.28 14.71 11.52
CA ALA A 117 -2.73 15.59 10.49
C ALA A 117 -3.63 15.59 9.24
N ILE A 118 -4.09 14.41 8.82
CA ILE A 118 -5.04 14.26 7.71
C ILE A 118 -6.35 14.99 8.05
N ASP A 119 -6.91 14.77 9.23
CA ASP A 119 -8.14 15.43 9.68
C ASP A 119 -8.01 16.96 9.69
N THR A 120 -6.88 17.47 10.15
CA THR A 120 -6.60 18.93 10.17
C THR A 120 -6.54 19.49 8.75
N ALA A 121 -5.92 18.78 7.79
CA ALA A 121 -5.89 19.18 6.40
C ALA A 121 -7.31 19.27 5.80
N PHE A 122 -8.16 18.27 6.08
CA PHE A 122 -9.55 18.27 5.61
C PHE A 122 -10.38 19.39 6.23
N ARG A 123 -10.23 19.63 7.53
CA ARG A 123 -10.94 20.67 8.28
C ARG A 123 -10.61 22.08 7.77
N ASN A 124 -9.34 22.34 7.47
CA ASN A 124 -8.88 23.66 7.05
C ASN A 124 -9.10 23.95 5.56
N THR A 125 -9.41 22.94 4.76
CA THR A 125 -9.58 23.08 3.31
C THR A 125 -11.03 23.45 2.97
N LYS A 126 -11.26 24.67 2.46
CA LYS A 126 -12.56 25.14 1.99
C LYS A 126 -12.90 24.71 0.56
N GLY A 127 -11.89 24.29 -0.19
CA GLY A 127 -12.03 23.82 -1.55
C GLY A 127 -11.99 22.28 -1.67
N ARG A 128 -11.69 21.81 -2.89
CA ARG A 128 -11.44 20.40 -3.18
C ARG A 128 -10.17 19.92 -2.46
N VAL A 129 -10.20 18.73 -1.87
CA VAL A 129 -9.03 18.06 -1.34
C VAL A 129 -8.48 17.11 -2.41
N ILE A 130 -7.18 17.18 -2.67
CA ILE A 130 -6.48 16.23 -3.53
C ILE A 130 -5.39 15.55 -2.70
N VAL A 131 -5.46 14.23 -2.60
CA VAL A 131 -4.46 13.41 -1.91
C VAL A 131 -3.74 12.56 -2.94
N SER A 132 -2.42 12.67 -2.98
CA SER A 132 -1.58 11.81 -3.81
C SER A 132 -0.94 10.73 -2.96
N SER A 133 -1.00 9.49 -3.44
CA SER A 133 -0.45 8.32 -2.75
C SER A 133 -0.07 7.23 -3.74
N PHE A 134 0.78 6.29 -3.31
CA PHE A 134 0.97 5.05 -4.05
C PHE A 134 -0.32 4.24 -4.09
N ALA A 135 -0.57 3.61 -5.24
CA ALA A 135 -1.77 2.78 -5.42
C ALA A 135 -1.76 1.47 -4.62
N SER A 136 -0.65 1.14 -3.96
CA SER A 136 -0.51 0.01 -3.05
C SER A 136 -0.67 0.38 -1.57
N HIS A 137 -0.69 1.68 -1.24
CA HIS A 137 -0.73 2.18 0.13
C HIS A 137 -2.15 2.14 0.72
N VAL A 138 -2.68 0.92 0.91
CA VAL A 138 -4.07 0.68 1.31
C VAL A 138 -4.41 1.33 2.64
N HIS A 139 -3.51 1.24 3.63
CA HIS A 139 -3.73 1.81 4.97
C HIS A 139 -3.90 3.33 4.95
N ARG A 140 -3.06 4.05 4.20
CA ARG A 140 -3.18 5.51 4.03
C ARG A 140 -4.50 5.88 3.36
N ILE A 141 -4.86 5.12 2.33
CA ILE A 141 -6.11 5.36 1.60
C ILE A 141 -7.31 5.11 2.50
N GLN A 142 -7.27 4.10 3.39
CA GLN A 142 -8.32 3.87 4.39
C GLN A 142 -8.49 5.09 5.29
N GLN A 143 -7.39 5.64 5.84
CA GLN A 143 -7.47 6.84 6.68
C GLN A 143 -8.07 8.06 5.95
N VAL A 144 -7.71 8.23 4.67
CA VAL A 144 -8.26 9.31 3.83
C VAL A 144 -9.75 9.10 3.58
N LEU A 145 -10.20 7.88 3.29
CA LEU A 145 -11.62 7.55 3.11
C LEU A 145 -12.43 7.81 4.37
N ASP A 146 -11.94 7.35 5.52
CA ASP A 146 -12.59 7.54 6.82
C ASP A 146 -12.70 9.04 7.15
N THR A 147 -11.66 9.80 6.87
CA THR A 147 -11.65 11.25 7.09
C THR A 147 -12.60 11.96 6.12
N ALA A 148 -12.57 11.62 4.83
CA ALA A 148 -13.50 12.18 3.85
C ALA A 148 -14.95 11.91 4.25
N HIS A 149 -15.25 10.71 4.72
CA HIS A 149 -16.59 10.34 5.22
C HIS A 149 -17.02 11.21 6.41
N ARG A 150 -16.15 11.36 7.43
CA ARG A 150 -16.43 12.22 8.58
C ARG A 150 -16.68 13.68 8.22
N HIS A 151 -15.98 14.19 7.20
CA HIS A 151 -16.13 15.56 6.70
C HIS A 151 -17.19 15.72 5.62
N GLY A 152 -18.01 14.70 5.34
CA GLY A 152 -19.11 14.75 4.37
C GLY A 152 -18.65 14.94 2.92
N ARG A 153 -17.39 14.60 2.60
CA ARG A 153 -16.85 14.68 1.24
C ARG A 153 -17.05 13.38 0.48
N LYS A 154 -17.35 13.47 -0.81
CA LYS A 154 -17.35 12.34 -1.72
C LYS A 154 -15.96 12.16 -2.33
N VAL A 155 -15.59 10.92 -2.59
CA VAL A 155 -14.25 10.54 -3.06
C VAL A 155 -14.30 10.04 -4.49
N ALA A 156 -13.33 10.45 -5.31
CA ALA A 156 -13.03 9.80 -6.59
C ALA A 156 -11.60 9.27 -6.60
N PHE A 157 -11.43 8.03 -7.03
CA PHE A 157 -10.11 7.48 -7.34
C PHE A 157 -9.69 7.87 -8.75
N VAL A 158 -8.44 8.34 -8.91
CA VAL A 158 -7.89 8.78 -10.20
C VAL A 158 -6.54 8.12 -10.44
N GLY A 159 -6.41 7.55 -11.64
CA GLY A 159 -5.28 6.72 -12.05
C GLY A 159 -5.67 5.26 -12.18
N ARG A 160 -5.28 4.62 -13.30
CA ARG A 160 -5.65 3.23 -13.61
C ARG A 160 -5.25 2.24 -12.51
N SER A 161 -4.02 2.36 -12.01
CA SER A 161 -3.53 1.51 -10.91
C SER A 161 -4.27 1.79 -9.61
N MET A 162 -4.60 3.04 -9.29
CA MET A 162 -5.36 3.41 -8.10
C MET A 162 -6.73 2.75 -8.08
N VAL A 163 -7.50 2.92 -9.15
CA VAL A 163 -8.85 2.32 -9.28
C VAL A 163 -8.79 0.81 -9.18
N ARG A 164 -7.86 0.17 -9.92
CA ARG A 164 -7.72 -1.29 -9.93
C ARG A 164 -7.32 -1.83 -8.56
N ASN A 165 -6.28 -1.28 -7.95
CA ASN A 165 -5.73 -1.80 -6.71
C ASN A 165 -6.68 -1.60 -5.53
N MET A 166 -7.40 -0.46 -5.48
CA MET A 166 -8.42 -0.25 -4.45
C MET A 166 -9.62 -1.16 -4.64
N GLY A 167 -9.99 -1.49 -5.88
CA GLY A 167 -10.98 -2.53 -6.18
C GLY A 167 -10.56 -3.89 -5.61
N ILE A 168 -9.35 -4.33 -5.92
CA ILE A 168 -8.79 -5.60 -5.42
C ILE A 168 -8.73 -5.60 -3.87
N ALA A 169 -8.21 -4.52 -3.27
CA ALA A 169 -8.12 -4.42 -1.81
C ALA A 169 -9.49 -4.49 -1.13
N ARG A 170 -10.52 -3.86 -1.71
CA ARG A 170 -11.91 -3.95 -1.24
C ARG A 170 -12.47 -5.36 -1.35
N GLU A 171 -12.34 -6.00 -2.51
CA GLU A 171 -12.83 -7.37 -2.75
C GLU A 171 -12.19 -8.39 -1.80
N LEU A 172 -10.92 -8.19 -1.45
CA LEU A 172 -10.19 -9.05 -0.53
C LEU A 172 -10.39 -8.71 0.96
N GLY A 173 -11.12 -7.61 1.27
CA GLY A 173 -11.41 -7.19 2.63
C GLY A 173 -10.31 -6.38 3.31
N TYR A 174 -9.29 -5.89 2.56
CA TYR A 174 -8.23 -5.02 3.08
C TYR A 174 -8.62 -3.53 3.08
N LEU A 175 -9.69 -3.17 2.35
CA LEU A 175 -10.19 -1.80 2.27
C LEU A 175 -11.70 -1.78 2.50
N THR A 176 -12.14 -0.98 3.46
CA THR A 176 -13.55 -0.75 3.74
C THR A 176 -13.98 0.59 3.17
N ILE A 177 -14.99 0.59 2.32
CA ILE A 177 -15.51 1.81 1.71
C ILE A 177 -16.97 1.99 2.16
N PRO A 178 -17.29 3.05 2.92
CA PRO A 178 -18.67 3.36 3.29
C PRO A 178 -19.56 3.52 2.05
N ASP A 179 -20.80 3.08 2.14
CA ASP A 179 -21.76 3.13 1.04
C ASP A 179 -21.95 4.56 0.53
N GLY A 180 -21.91 4.72 -0.78
CA GLY A 180 -22.06 5.99 -1.44
C GLY A 180 -20.94 7.01 -1.21
N LEU A 181 -19.85 6.64 -0.53
CA LEU A 181 -18.68 7.52 -0.34
C LEU A 181 -17.93 7.75 -1.65
N VAL A 182 -17.62 6.68 -2.37
CA VAL A 182 -16.87 6.75 -3.63
C VAL A 182 -17.84 6.93 -4.79
N VAL A 183 -17.63 7.96 -5.58
CA VAL A 183 -18.44 8.22 -6.79
C VAL A 183 -17.96 7.37 -7.97
N LYS A 184 -18.86 7.09 -8.91
CA LYS A 184 -18.58 6.21 -10.05
C LYS A 184 -17.57 6.82 -11.03
N ASP A 185 -17.59 8.15 -11.19
CA ASP A 185 -16.74 8.87 -12.14
C ASP A 185 -16.53 10.33 -11.70
N LEU A 186 -15.60 10.99 -12.37
CA LEU A 186 -15.26 12.39 -12.10
C LEU A 186 -16.40 13.37 -12.42
N LYS A 187 -17.25 13.07 -13.40
CA LYS A 187 -18.41 13.93 -13.73
C LYS A 187 -19.41 13.97 -12.58
N ALA A 188 -19.57 12.86 -11.86
CA ALA A 188 -20.39 12.84 -10.66
C ALA A 188 -19.79 13.67 -9.52
N LEU A 189 -18.45 13.67 -9.39
CA LEU A 189 -17.75 14.51 -8.42
C LEU A 189 -17.88 16.00 -8.75
N ASP A 190 -17.71 16.39 -10.02
CA ASP A 190 -17.72 17.79 -10.47
C ASP A 190 -19.10 18.48 -10.30
N ARG A 191 -20.17 17.71 -10.11
CA ARG A 191 -21.50 18.26 -9.79
C ARG A 191 -21.64 18.70 -8.34
N LEU A 192 -20.72 18.31 -7.48
CA LEU A 192 -20.70 18.66 -6.07
C LEU A 192 -19.96 19.99 -5.86
N ARG A 193 -20.26 20.68 -4.77
CA ARG A 193 -19.48 21.86 -4.37
C ARG A 193 -18.02 21.46 -4.07
N PRO A 194 -17.04 22.35 -4.29
CA PRO A 194 -15.64 22.03 -4.05
C PRO A 194 -15.34 21.53 -2.63
N ASP A 195 -16.01 22.05 -1.62
CA ASP A 195 -15.87 21.64 -0.22
C ASP A 195 -16.41 20.22 0.08
N GLN A 196 -17.14 19.64 -0.87
CA GLN A 196 -17.66 18.28 -0.79
C GLN A 196 -16.84 17.26 -1.62
N GLN A 197 -15.73 17.69 -2.22
CA GLN A 197 -14.95 16.87 -3.13
C GLN A 197 -13.63 16.44 -2.50
N CYS A 198 -13.28 15.16 -2.71
CA CYS A 198 -11.96 14.61 -2.44
C CYS A 198 -11.52 13.74 -3.62
N ILE A 199 -10.28 13.92 -4.07
CA ILE A 199 -9.66 13.11 -5.11
C ILE A 199 -8.47 12.38 -4.50
N ILE A 200 -8.41 11.06 -4.71
CA ILE A 200 -7.25 10.25 -4.38
C ILE A 200 -6.60 9.81 -5.69
N ALA A 201 -5.36 10.26 -5.91
CA ALA A 201 -4.66 10.12 -7.18
C ALA A 201 -3.27 9.47 -7.02
N THR A 202 -2.75 8.90 -8.11
CA THR A 202 -1.33 8.53 -8.21
C THR A 202 -0.47 9.75 -8.54
N GLY A 203 0.84 9.67 -8.25
CA GLY A 203 1.81 10.72 -8.60
C GLY A 203 2.49 11.37 -7.40
N SER A 204 2.57 10.67 -6.26
CA SER A 204 3.20 11.18 -5.04
C SER A 204 4.71 11.44 -5.17
N GLN A 205 5.37 10.87 -6.18
CA GLN A 205 6.80 11.09 -6.47
C GLN A 205 7.03 11.98 -7.71
N GLY A 206 5.99 12.62 -8.22
CA GLY A 206 6.10 13.48 -9.39
C GLY A 206 6.30 12.73 -10.71
N GLU A 207 5.91 11.46 -10.78
CA GLU A 207 6.05 10.65 -12.00
C GLU A 207 5.29 11.29 -13.18
N PRO A 208 5.96 11.55 -14.32
CA PRO A 208 5.39 12.37 -15.40
C PRO A 208 4.05 11.87 -15.96
N MET A 209 3.84 10.55 -15.97
CA MET A 209 2.62 9.93 -16.50
C MET A 209 1.56 9.67 -15.43
N ALA A 210 1.84 10.03 -14.18
CA ALA A 210 0.89 9.84 -13.09
C ALA A 210 -0.26 10.85 -13.14
N ALA A 211 -1.37 10.50 -12.49
CA ALA A 211 -2.58 11.32 -12.56
C ALA A 211 -2.35 12.75 -12.04
N LEU A 212 -1.63 12.93 -10.93
CA LEU A 212 -1.36 14.26 -10.37
C LEU A 212 -0.51 15.13 -11.30
N ALA A 213 0.56 14.59 -11.90
CA ALA A 213 1.39 15.32 -12.84
C ALA A 213 0.59 15.76 -14.09
N ARG A 214 -0.25 14.89 -14.60
CA ARG A 214 -1.15 15.20 -15.73
C ARG A 214 -2.19 16.27 -15.39
N MET A 215 -2.74 16.24 -14.17
CA MET A 215 -3.63 17.30 -13.67
C MET A 215 -2.91 18.65 -13.63
N ALA A 216 -1.70 18.69 -13.09
CA ALA A 216 -0.88 19.90 -13.01
C ALA A 216 -0.52 20.46 -14.40
N ASN A 217 -0.26 19.60 -15.36
CA ASN A 217 0.06 19.96 -16.75
C ASN A 217 -1.18 20.21 -17.62
N ARG A 218 -2.39 20.20 -17.05
CA ARG A 218 -3.67 20.36 -17.77
C ARG A 218 -3.93 19.30 -18.86
N ASP A 219 -3.29 18.15 -18.73
CA ASP A 219 -3.48 16.97 -19.61
C ASP A 219 -4.37 15.93 -18.92
N HIS A 220 -5.34 16.38 -18.15
CA HIS A 220 -6.30 15.56 -17.44
C HIS A 220 -7.65 16.28 -17.35
N PRO A 221 -8.79 15.56 -17.37
CA PRO A 221 -10.12 16.18 -17.21
C PRO A 221 -10.29 16.99 -15.93
N VAL A 222 -9.57 16.61 -14.86
CA VAL A 222 -9.48 17.40 -13.63
C VAL A 222 -8.25 18.29 -13.70
N SER A 223 -8.41 19.57 -13.43
CA SER A 223 -7.33 20.55 -13.22
C SER A 223 -7.18 20.86 -11.73
N ILE A 224 -5.97 21.22 -11.33
CA ILE A 224 -5.61 21.78 -10.01
C ILE A 224 -5.45 23.28 -10.13
#